data_2051ee752ccd57cf0c71dd433b73c022
#
_entry.id   2051ee752ccd57cf0c71dd433b73c022
#
_cell.length_a   1.000
_cell.length_b   1.000
_cell.length_c   1.000
_cell.angle_alpha   90.00
_cell.angle_beta   90.00
_cell.angle_gamma   90.00
#
_symmetry.space_group_name_H-M   'P 1'
#
loop_
_entity.id
_entity.type
_entity.pdbx_description
1 polymer ?
#
loop_
_entity_poly.entity_id
_entity_poly.type
_entity_poly.pdbx_seq_one_letter_code
_entity_poly.pdbx_strand_id
1 'polypeptide(L)'
;MDETTNNATASASISKAIDDSLNVIDQEREREIISRRFGLFDRKETLEQIGEMLGITRERVRQLEKAILIRLKIAAEENRIPAISDVERLIIRDLSENGRVGRVHDIATRVVDENSAQKHKPHLAFLATLSPKLTVVDENDDYHHAIGIGEHGDEKDVKKKVDEIVKTVKQHGEPIHIESLHDKLTYEHPSHVRGLASISKKLAELKETWGLSKWPTVNPKNIRDKIYVILAEYGKPMHFSDIAGQIKGSEFKRKDVTTQAIHNELIKDKRFVLIGRGIYALNSWGYNRGTVSDIITETLREAGEPLHRDEIVRRVLKKRQVKETTILLNLQSKKEFKRVAKAVYALADAAETKAS
;
A
#
# COMPACT_ATOMS: atom_id res chain seq x y z
N MET A 1 -22.76 25.79 -6.58
CA MET A 1 -23.02 24.92 -7.75
C MET A 1 -22.70 23.52 -7.30
N ASP A 2 -23.70 22.62 -7.35
CA ASP A 2 -23.57 21.28 -6.77
C ASP A 2 -22.49 20.45 -7.47
N GLU A 3 -21.72 19.70 -6.72
CA GLU A 3 -20.64 18.80 -7.21
C GLU A 3 -21.12 17.88 -8.34
N THR A 4 -22.35 17.39 -8.25
CA THR A 4 -23.03 16.57 -9.27
C THR A 4 -23.16 17.28 -10.63
N THR A 5 -23.42 18.57 -10.64
CA THR A 5 -23.55 19.37 -11.88
C THR A 5 -22.18 19.57 -12.54
N ASN A 6 -21.14 19.73 -11.72
CA ASN A 6 -19.76 19.91 -12.20
C ASN A 6 -19.22 18.63 -12.86
N ASN A 7 -19.49 17.47 -12.24
CA ASN A 7 -19.07 16.15 -12.73
C ASN A 7 -19.78 15.76 -14.04
N ALA A 8 -21.08 16.05 -14.16
CA ALA A 8 -21.82 15.81 -15.40
C ALA A 8 -21.29 16.69 -16.55
N THR A 9 -20.94 17.94 -16.26
CA THR A 9 -20.34 18.86 -17.23
C THR A 9 -18.97 18.39 -17.68
N ALA A 10 -18.13 17.95 -16.75
CA ALA A 10 -16.79 17.39 -17.04
C ALA A 10 -16.89 16.15 -17.93
N SER A 11 -17.79 15.20 -17.59
CA SER A 11 -18.05 13.99 -18.38
C SER A 11 -18.49 14.34 -19.83
N ALA A 12 -19.39 15.31 -20.00
CA ALA A 12 -19.84 15.77 -21.31
C ALA A 12 -18.69 16.41 -22.11
N SER A 13 -17.85 17.23 -21.46
CA SER A 13 -16.68 17.86 -22.09
C SER A 13 -15.66 16.84 -22.56
N ILE A 14 -15.37 15.80 -21.76
CA ILE A 14 -14.46 14.71 -22.12
C ILE A 14 -15.01 13.93 -23.31
N SER A 15 -16.30 13.55 -23.28
CA SER A 15 -16.92 12.81 -24.39
C SER A 15 -16.89 13.62 -25.69
N LYS A 16 -17.22 14.91 -25.62
CA LYS A 16 -17.15 15.81 -26.77
C LYS A 16 -15.72 15.90 -27.32
N ALA A 17 -14.71 16.02 -26.46
CA ALA A 17 -13.32 16.11 -26.90
C ALA A 17 -12.85 14.83 -27.61
N ILE A 18 -13.35 13.65 -27.20
CA ILE A 18 -13.10 12.38 -27.91
C ILE A 18 -13.73 12.40 -29.30
N ASP A 19 -15.02 12.74 -29.38
CA ASP A 19 -15.75 12.78 -30.64
C ASP A 19 -15.11 13.79 -31.62
N ASP A 20 -14.79 15.00 -31.17
CA ASP A 20 -14.13 16.02 -31.96
C ASP A 20 -12.72 15.55 -32.42
N SER A 21 -11.97 14.87 -31.58
CA SER A 21 -10.66 14.31 -31.93
C SER A 21 -10.74 13.23 -33.00
N LEU A 22 -11.74 12.35 -32.90
CA LEU A 22 -11.94 11.28 -33.89
C LEU A 22 -12.50 11.84 -35.22
N ASN A 23 -13.29 12.91 -35.20
CA ASN A 23 -13.80 13.55 -36.40
C ASN A 23 -12.73 14.24 -37.27
N VAL A 24 -11.57 14.60 -36.69
CA VAL A 24 -10.42 15.10 -37.44
C VAL A 24 -9.73 14.00 -38.26
N ILE A 25 -9.99 12.73 -37.94
CA ILE A 25 -9.43 11.60 -38.68
C ILE A 25 -10.39 11.23 -39.83
N ASP A 26 -9.98 11.48 -41.08
CA ASP A 26 -10.83 11.26 -42.25
C ASP A 26 -11.14 9.78 -42.50
N GLN A 27 -10.15 8.90 -42.31
CA GLN A 27 -10.28 7.50 -42.64
C GLN A 27 -10.86 6.69 -41.45
N GLU A 28 -11.95 5.99 -41.68
CA GLU A 28 -12.63 5.14 -40.71
C GLU A 28 -11.68 4.08 -40.11
N ARG A 29 -10.84 3.48 -40.97
CA ARG A 29 -9.83 2.48 -40.54
C ARG A 29 -8.82 3.07 -39.55
N GLU A 30 -8.42 4.32 -39.73
CA GLU A 30 -7.51 5.02 -38.81
C GLU A 30 -8.21 5.34 -37.47
N ARG A 31 -9.48 5.78 -37.54
CA ARG A 31 -10.31 5.97 -36.34
C ARG A 31 -10.42 4.69 -35.51
N GLU A 32 -10.64 3.57 -36.19
CA GLU A 32 -10.74 2.26 -35.55
C GLU A 32 -9.43 1.85 -34.86
N ILE A 33 -8.27 2.06 -35.52
CA ILE A 33 -6.97 1.80 -34.92
C ILE A 33 -6.80 2.57 -33.60
N ILE A 34 -7.05 3.87 -33.58
CA ILE A 34 -6.91 4.71 -32.39
C ILE A 34 -7.92 4.31 -31.31
N SER A 35 -9.19 4.12 -31.67
CA SER A 35 -10.23 3.75 -30.72
C SER A 35 -9.92 2.44 -30.00
N ARG A 36 -9.49 1.42 -30.72
CA ARG A 36 -9.10 0.12 -30.13
C ARG A 36 -7.78 0.19 -29.37
N ARG A 37 -6.79 0.91 -29.89
CA ARG A 37 -5.49 1.04 -29.27
C ARG A 37 -5.55 1.72 -27.92
N PHE A 38 -6.38 2.75 -27.75
CA PHE A 38 -6.60 3.46 -26.50
C PHE A 38 -7.76 2.91 -25.68
N GLY A 39 -8.61 2.04 -26.25
CA GLY A 39 -9.79 1.49 -25.57
C GLY A 39 -10.86 2.55 -25.32
N LEU A 40 -11.12 3.42 -26.31
CA LEU A 40 -12.02 4.57 -26.13
C LEU A 40 -13.49 4.17 -25.97
N PHE A 41 -13.92 3.06 -26.57
CA PHE A 41 -15.32 2.59 -26.53
C PHE A 41 -15.46 1.18 -25.95
N ASP A 42 -14.33 0.43 -25.88
CA ASP A 42 -14.28 -0.93 -25.37
C ASP A 42 -12.89 -1.16 -24.72
N ARG A 43 -12.47 -2.39 -24.56
CA ARG A 43 -11.15 -2.75 -24.02
C ARG A 43 -9.99 -2.27 -24.92
N LYS A 44 -8.87 -1.92 -24.29
CA LYS A 44 -7.62 -1.63 -25.00
C LYS A 44 -7.08 -2.92 -25.67
N GLU A 45 -6.75 -2.81 -26.97
CA GLU A 45 -6.19 -3.92 -27.76
C GLU A 45 -4.70 -3.73 -28.02
N THR A 46 -4.02 -4.86 -28.25
CA THR A 46 -2.59 -4.87 -28.61
C THR A 46 -2.42 -4.59 -30.11
N LEU A 47 -1.20 -4.18 -30.50
CA LEU A 47 -0.88 -3.95 -31.91
C LEU A 47 -1.06 -5.21 -32.76
N GLU A 48 -0.82 -6.40 -32.18
CA GLU A 48 -1.06 -7.69 -32.83
C GLU A 48 -2.54 -7.93 -33.09
N GLN A 49 -3.40 -7.77 -32.08
CA GLN A 49 -4.85 -7.97 -32.20
C GLN A 49 -5.46 -7.04 -33.25
N ILE A 50 -5.07 -5.76 -33.23
CA ILE A 50 -5.52 -4.79 -34.24
C ILE A 50 -4.99 -5.18 -35.63
N GLY A 51 -3.75 -5.64 -35.74
CA GLY A 51 -3.13 -6.10 -36.98
C GLY A 51 -3.87 -7.30 -37.59
N GLU A 52 -4.14 -8.31 -36.77
CA GLU A 52 -4.91 -9.50 -37.17
C GLU A 52 -6.32 -9.13 -37.70
N MET A 53 -7.03 -8.30 -36.96
CA MET A 53 -8.37 -7.84 -37.32
C MET A 53 -8.39 -7.06 -38.65
N LEU A 54 -7.39 -6.20 -38.87
CA LEU A 54 -7.31 -5.34 -40.06
C LEU A 54 -6.55 -5.99 -41.24
N GLY A 55 -6.00 -7.20 -41.07
CA GLY A 55 -5.23 -7.88 -42.10
C GLY A 55 -3.90 -7.19 -42.42
N ILE A 56 -3.22 -6.57 -41.43
CA ILE A 56 -1.94 -5.90 -41.57
C ILE A 56 -0.96 -6.31 -40.47
N THR A 57 0.33 -6.04 -40.67
CA THR A 57 1.35 -6.38 -39.71
C THR A 57 1.29 -5.47 -38.47
N ARG A 58 1.71 -6.00 -37.32
CA ARG A 58 1.93 -5.23 -36.06
C ARG A 58 2.71 -3.93 -36.32
N GLU A 59 3.79 -4.01 -37.08
CA GLU A 59 4.63 -2.86 -37.39
C GLU A 59 3.87 -1.81 -38.21
N ARG A 60 3.01 -2.24 -39.12
CA ARG A 60 2.17 -1.32 -39.88
C ARG A 60 1.15 -0.60 -39.02
N VAL A 61 0.55 -1.29 -38.05
CA VAL A 61 -0.34 -0.67 -37.04
C VAL A 61 0.43 0.38 -36.23
N ARG A 62 1.64 0.06 -35.75
CA ARG A 62 2.50 0.99 -34.99
C ARG A 62 2.85 2.25 -35.77
N GLN A 63 3.15 2.10 -37.07
CA GLN A 63 3.44 3.25 -37.95
C GLN A 63 2.21 4.13 -38.14
N LEU A 64 1.04 3.53 -38.36
CA LEU A 64 -0.22 4.27 -38.51
C LEU A 64 -0.57 4.98 -37.19
N GLU A 65 -0.55 4.28 -36.03
CA GLU A 65 -0.76 4.88 -34.72
C GLU A 65 0.10 6.14 -34.54
N LYS A 66 1.42 6.01 -34.78
CA LYS A 66 2.35 7.14 -34.65
C LYS A 66 2.00 8.32 -35.58
N ALA A 67 1.71 8.03 -36.83
CA ALA A 67 1.37 9.06 -37.82
C ALA A 67 0.06 9.78 -37.47
N ILE A 68 -0.95 9.05 -36.99
CA ILE A 68 -2.23 9.63 -36.58
C ILE A 68 -2.04 10.51 -35.35
N LEU A 69 -1.32 10.03 -34.32
CA LEU A 69 -1.05 10.81 -33.11
C LEU A 69 -0.31 12.10 -33.40
N ILE A 70 0.66 12.09 -34.33
CA ILE A 70 1.35 13.32 -34.75
C ILE A 70 0.36 14.31 -35.37
N ARG A 71 -0.50 13.88 -36.29
CA ARG A 71 -1.53 14.72 -36.91
C ARG A 71 -2.50 15.33 -35.90
N LEU A 72 -2.95 14.50 -34.93
CA LEU A 72 -3.86 14.94 -33.88
C LEU A 72 -3.20 15.93 -32.92
N LYS A 73 -1.91 15.74 -32.56
CA LYS A 73 -1.15 16.70 -31.77
C LYS A 73 -1.04 18.06 -32.47
N ILE A 74 -0.67 18.08 -33.74
CA ILE A 74 -0.64 19.30 -34.52
C ILE A 74 -2.01 19.98 -34.55
N ALA A 75 -3.09 19.21 -34.76
CA ALA A 75 -4.46 19.73 -34.73
C ALA A 75 -4.86 20.33 -33.37
N ALA A 76 -4.38 19.74 -32.27
CA ALA A 76 -4.57 20.26 -30.92
C ALA A 76 -3.78 21.56 -30.70
N GLU A 77 -2.50 21.61 -31.10
CA GLU A 77 -1.64 22.79 -31.00
C GLU A 77 -2.19 23.97 -31.82
N GLU A 78 -2.71 23.70 -32.99
CA GLU A 78 -3.36 24.69 -33.87
C GLU A 78 -4.79 25.07 -33.42
N ASN A 79 -5.24 24.56 -32.26
CA ASN A 79 -6.59 24.77 -31.72
C ASN A 79 -7.74 24.36 -32.68
N ARG A 80 -7.49 23.39 -33.56
CA ARG A 80 -8.53 22.80 -34.43
C ARG A 80 -9.49 21.86 -33.67
N ILE A 81 -9.11 21.49 -32.44
CA ILE A 81 -9.92 20.70 -31.53
C ILE A 81 -10.05 21.45 -30.19
N PRO A 82 -10.87 22.51 -30.12
CA PRO A 82 -10.94 23.37 -28.92
C PRO A 82 -11.34 22.62 -27.65
N ALA A 83 -12.14 21.56 -27.77
CA ALA A 83 -12.57 20.74 -26.63
C ALA A 83 -11.39 20.07 -25.87
N ILE A 84 -10.26 19.84 -26.52
CA ILE A 84 -9.03 19.37 -25.83
C ILE A 84 -8.55 20.40 -24.81
N SER A 85 -8.56 21.68 -25.16
CA SER A 85 -8.13 22.76 -24.25
C SER A 85 -9.02 22.87 -22.99
N ASP A 86 -10.31 22.52 -23.10
CA ASP A 86 -11.20 22.50 -21.95
C ASP A 86 -10.86 21.35 -20.99
N VAL A 87 -10.62 20.16 -21.52
CA VAL A 87 -10.20 19.00 -20.75
C VAL A 87 -8.79 19.19 -20.17
N GLU A 88 -7.87 19.77 -20.93
CA GLU A 88 -6.53 20.14 -20.48
C GLU A 88 -6.59 21.03 -19.23
N ARG A 89 -7.45 22.05 -19.25
CA ARG A 89 -7.63 22.96 -18.09
C ARG A 89 -8.18 22.22 -16.87
N LEU A 90 -9.11 21.29 -17.06
CA LEU A 90 -9.65 20.46 -15.97
C LEU A 90 -8.54 19.60 -15.33
N ILE A 91 -7.73 18.93 -16.17
CA ILE A 91 -6.61 18.09 -15.68
C ILE A 91 -5.55 18.93 -14.99
N ILE A 92 -5.14 20.07 -15.58
CA ILE A 92 -4.13 20.94 -14.99
C ILE A 92 -4.59 21.50 -13.65
N ARG A 93 -5.86 21.90 -13.53
CA ARG A 93 -6.43 22.36 -12.27
C ARG A 93 -6.35 21.28 -11.21
N ASP A 94 -6.83 20.07 -11.48
CA ASP A 94 -6.77 18.93 -10.55
C ASP A 94 -5.33 18.62 -10.14
N LEU A 95 -4.40 18.57 -11.09
CA LEU A 95 -3.00 18.29 -10.81
C LEU A 95 -2.30 19.40 -10.01
N SER A 96 -2.63 20.67 -10.25
CA SER A 96 -2.08 21.78 -9.49
C SER A 96 -2.46 21.72 -8.01
N GLU A 97 -3.66 21.26 -7.71
CA GLU A 97 -4.15 21.08 -6.35
C GLU A 97 -3.62 19.79 -5.69
N ASN A 98 -3.29 18.75 -6.49
CA ASN A 98 -2.99 17.40 -6.00
C ASN A 98 -1.55 16.93 -6.25
N GLY A 99 -0.59 17.84 -6.54
CA GLY A 99 0.83 17.53 -6.56
C GLY A 99 1.51 17.45 -7.92
N ARG A 100 0.92 18.06 -8.96
CA ARG A 100 1.47 18.25 -10.32
C ARG A 100 1.60 16.99 -11.17
N VAL A 101 1.43 15.82 -10.58
CA VAL A 101 1.39 14.51 -11.24
C VAL A 101 0.49 13.57 -10.49
N GLY A 102 -0.24 12.70 -11.20
CA GLY A 102 -1.13 11.72 -10.57
C GLY A 102 -1.47 10.55 -11.48
N ARG A 103 -1.94 9.46 -10.90
CA ARG A 103 -2.44 8.31 -11.67
C ARG A 103 -3.68 8.70 -12.45
N VAL A 104 -3.79 8.25 -13.69
CA VAL A 104 -4.97 8.51 -14.54
C VAL A 104 -6.27 8.11 -13.85
N HIS A 105 -6.27 7.01 -13.10
CA HIS A 105 -7.43 6.56 -12.35
C HIS A 105 -7.88 7.57 -11.29
N ASP A 106 -6.94 8.08 -10.49
CA ASP A 106 -7.23 9.01 -9.41
C ASP A 106 -7.71 10.37 -9.95
N ILE A 107 -7.08 10.84 -11.04
CA ILE A 107 -7.52 12.05 -11.76
C ILE A 107 -8.96 11.87 -12.27
N ALA A 108 -9.25 10.72 -12.91
CA ALA A 108 -10.59 10.43 -13.40
C ALA A 108 -11.62 10.45 -12.26
N THR A 109 -11.32 9.81 -11.12
CA THR A 109 -12.21 9.77 -9.95
C THR A 109 -12.52 11.17 -9.40
N ARG A 110 -11.54 12.07 -9.38
CA ARG A 110 -11.72 13.44 -8.88
C ARG A 110 -12.42 14.36 -9.89
N VAL A 111 -12.16 14.17 -11.20
CA VAL A 111 -12.70 15.04 -12.26
C VAL A 111 -14.12 14.70 -12.65
N VAL A 112 -14.50 13.40 -12.68
CA VAL A 112 -15.85 13.00 -13.10
C VAL A 112 -16.70 12.35 -12.01
N ASP A 113 -16.22 11.49 -11.18
CA ASP A 113 -16.77 10.72 -10.08
C ASP A 113 -16.32 9.25 -10.17
N GLU A 114 -16.48 8.52 -9.07
CA GLU A 114 -16.02 7.14 -8.97
C GLU A 114 -16.75 6.19 -9.95
N ASN A 115 -18.03 6.39 -10.18
CA ASN A 115 -18.84 5.53 -11.04
C ASN A 115 -18.48 5.71 -12.53
N SER A 116 -18.19 6.95 -12.94
CA SER A 116 -17.84 7.33 -14.31
C SER A 116 -16.33 7.20 -14.60
N ALA A 117 -15.50 7.17 -13.57
CA ALA A 117 -14.04 7.17 -13.68
C ALA A 117 -13.51 6.03 -14.56
N GLN A 118 -14.04 4.82 -14.40
CA GLN A 118 -13.61 3.67 -15.18
C GLN A 118 -13.81 3.85 -16.68
N LYS A 119 -14.92 4.47 -17.09
CA LYS A 119 -15.25 4.80 -18.49
C LYS A 119 -14.30 5.88 -19.03
N HIS A 120 -14.04 6.92 -18.23
CA HIS A 120 -13.29 8.10 -18.68
C HIS A 120 -11.76 7.99 -18.52
N LYS A 121 -11.27 6.98 -17.79
CA LYS A 121 -9.83 6.72 -17.65
C LYS A 121 -9.09 6.65 -19.01
N PRO A 122 -9.51 5.80 -20.00
CA PRO A 122 -8.86 5.77 -21.30
C PRO A 122 -9.03 7.08 -22.09
N HIS A 123 -10.16 7.78 -21.93
CA HIS A 123 -10.40 9.06 -22.59
C HIS A 123 -9.41 10.13 -22.09
N LEU A 124 -9.25 10.27 -20.77
CA LEU A 124 -8.32 11.23 -20.19
C LEU A 124 -6.86 10.92 -20.58
N ALA A 125 -6.47 9.64 -20.59
CA ALA A 125 -5.14 9.23 -21.02
C ALA A 125 -4.88 9.59 -22.50
N PHE A 126 -5.84 9.34 -23.36
CA PHE A 126 -5.75 9.68 -24.78
C PHE A 126 -5.67 11.20 -24.99
N LEU A 127 -6.58 11.99 -24.39
CA LEU A 127 -6.58 13.44 -24.51
C LEU A 127 -5.32 14.08 -23.93
N ALA A 128 -4.82 13.57 -22.82
CA ALA A 128 -3.53 14.01 -22.25
C ALA A 128 -2.36 13.73 -23.20
N THR A 129 -2.38 12.62 -23.96
CA THR A 129 -1.36 12.33 -24.98
C THR A 129 -1.37 13.34 -26.12
N LEU A 130 -2.52 13.97 -26.41
CA LEU A 130 -2.66 14.97 -27.45
C LEU A 130 -2.33 16.39 -26.98
N SER A 131 -2.44 16.67 -25.68
CA SER A 131 -2.19 17.98 -25.11
C SER A 131 -0.69 18.35 -25.13
N PRO A 132 -0.35 19.56 -25.58
CA PRO A 132 1.05 20.03 -25.53
C PRO A 132 1.51 20.40 -24.11
N LYS A 133 0.58 20.61 -23.16
CA LYS A 133 0.89 21.03 -21.80
C LYS A 133 0.95 19.90 -20.79
N LEU A 134 0.60 18.67 -21.20
CA LEU A 134 0.58 17.51 -20.34
C LEU A 134 1.68 16.52 -20.73
N THR A 135 2.22 15.87 -19.73
CA THR A 135 3.16 14.74 -19.88
C THR A 135 2.46 13.46 -19.47
N VAL A 136 2.58 12.42 -20.29
CA VAL A 136 2.01 11.10 -20.00
C VAL A 136 3.14 10.15 -19.63
N VAL A 137 2.96 9.41 -18.53
CA VAL A 137 3.83 8.31 -18.13
C VAL A 137 3.10 7.01 -18.44
N ASP A 138 3.64 6.25 -19.39
CA ASP A 138 3.05 4.98 -19.78
C ASP A 138 3.17 3.92 -18.67
N GLU A 139 2.10 3.11 -18.53
CA GLU A 139 2.06 2.02 -17.59
C GLU A 139 3.06 0.92 -17.95
N ASN A 140 3.84 0.50 -16.96
CA ASN A 140 4.76 -0.63 -17.06
C ASN A 140 4.89 -1.36 -15.71
N ASP A 141 5.91 -2.21 -15.53
CA ASP A 141 6.12 -2.96 -14.29
C ASP A 141 6.45 -2.06 -13.09
N ASP A 142 7.04 -0.89 -13.31
CA ASP A 142 7.51 0.03 -12.28
C ASP A 142 6.56 1.19 -12.00
N TYR A 143 5.80 1.64 -13.00
CA TYR A 143 4.96 2.84 -12.94
C TYR A 143 3.52 2.56 -13.32
N HIS A 144 2.59 3.21 -12.63
CA HIS A 144 1.19 3.30 -13.03
C HIS A 144 1.05 4.28 -14.20
N HIS A 145 0.02 4.10 -15.01
CA HIS A 145 -0.36 5.07 -16.02
C HIS A 145 -0.70 6.40 -15.36
N ALA A 146 0.02 7.46 -15.70
CA ALA A 146 -0.06 8.74 -15.01
C ALA A 146 0.00 9.92 -15.97
N ILE A 147 -0.50 11.07 -15.50
CA ILE A 147 -0.45 12.34 -16.20
C ILE A 147 0.24 13.35 -15.28
N GLY A 148 1.14 14.15 -15.84
CA GLY A 148 1.81 15.26 -15.17
C GLY A 148 1.64 16.56 -15.96
N ILE A 149 1.91 17.69 -15.31
CA ILE A 149 1.97 18.99 -15.96
C ILE A 149 3.33 19.11 -16.65
N GLY A 150 3.34 19.31 -17.98
CA GLY A 150 4.55 19.30 -18.82
C GLY A 150 5.60 20.33 -18.43
N GLU A 151 5.20 21.48 -17.89
CA GLU A 151 6.13 22.52 -17.38
C GLU A 151 7.05 22.01 -16.26
N HIS A 152 6.66 20.95 -15.55
CA HIS A 152 7.43 20.37 -14.43
C HIS A 152 8.33 19.20 -14.84
N GLY A 153 8.38 18.87 -16.12
CA GLY A 153 9.27 17.88 -16.70
C GLY A 153 8.59 16.91 -17.66
N ASP A 154 9.40 16.29 -18.48
CA ASP A 154 8.98 15.23 -19.39
C ASP A 154 8.83 13.88 -18.66
N GLU A 155 8.45 12.84 -19.39
CA GLU A 155 8.31 11.48 -18.85
C GLU A 155 9.59 10.97 -18.16
N LYS A 156 10.77 11.30 -18.71
CA LYS A 156 12.07 10.88 -18.16
C LYS A 156 12.36 11.59 -16.84
N ASP A 157 12.07 12.88 -16.78
CA ASP A 157 12.22 13.69 -15.56
C ASP A 157 11.31 13.19 -14.45
N VAL A 158 10.05 12.92 -14.77
CA VAL A 158 9.09 12.34 -13.81
C VAL A 158 9.59 11.00 -13.28
N LYS A 159 10.00 10.09 -14.15
CA LYS A 159 10.55 8.78 -13.75
C LYS A 159 11.79 8.91 -12.86
N LYS A 160 12.70 9.79 -13.20
CA LYS A 160 13.91 10.07 -12.40
C LYS A 160 13.57 10.56 -10.99
N LYS A 161 12.62 11.49 -10.88
CA LYS A 161 12.13 12.01 -9.59
C LYS A 161 11.47 10.88 -8.75
N VAL A 162 10.68 10.04 -9.37
CA VAL A 162 10.06 8.88 -8.70
C VAL A 162 11.10 7.88 -8.19
N ASP A 163 12.11 7.58 -8.99
CA ASP A 163 13.20 6.67 -8.61
C ASP A 163 14.03 7.24 -7.44
N GLU A 164 14.22 8.55 -7.38
CA GLU A 164 14.83 9.24 -6.24
C GLU A 164 14.03 9.04 -4.96
N ILE A 165 12.71 9.21 -5.02
CA ILE A 165 11.81 8.97 -3.88
C ILE A 165 11.89 7.51 -3.42
N VAL A 166 11.81 6.55 -4.35
CA VAL A 166 11.94 5.12 -4.04
C VAL A 166 13.27 4.81 -3.35
N LYS A 167 14.38 5.41 -3.83
CA LYS A 167 15.70 5.26 -3.24
C LYS A 167 15.75 5.83 -1.81
N THR A 168 15.17 7.01 -1.59
CA THR A 168 15.13 7.66 -0.27
C THR A 168 14.32 6.83 0.73
N VAL A 169 13.13 6.34 0.34
CA VAL A 169 12.32 5.44 1.17
C VAL A 169 13.07 4.14 1.50
N LYS A 170 13.76 3.56 0.51
CA LYS A 170 14.57 2.35 0.71
C LYS A 170 15.73 2.58 1.68
N GLN A 171 16.39 3.73 1.62
CA GLN A 171 17.49 4.11 2.50
C GLN A 171 17.00 4.38 3.92
N HIS A 172 15.79 4.92 4.08
CA HIS A 172 15.19 5.12 5.39
C HIS A 172 14.91 3.79 6.12
N GLY A 173 14.53 2.74 5.40
CA GLY A 173 14.43 1.37 5.92
C GLY A 173 13.12 1.01 6.60
N GLU A 174 12.27 1.97 6.90
CA GLU A 174 10.96 1.81 7.56
C GLU A 174 9.91 2.76 6.95
N PRO A 175 8.59 2.56 7.21
CA PRO A 175 7.55 3.47 6.76
C PRO A 175 7.78 4.90 7.24
N ILE A 176 7.53 5.87 6.36
CA ILE A 176 7.80 7.29 6.61
C ILE A 176 6.59 8.14 6.25
N HIS A 177 6.25 9.13 7.06
CA HIS A 177 5.23 10.13 6.73
C HIS A 177 5.69 11.03 5.58
N ILE A 178 4.72 11.52 4.79
CA ILE A 178 5.03 12.29 3.58
C ILE A 178 5.80 13.58 3.89
N GLU A 179 5.49 14.23 5.00
CA GLU A 179 6.18 15.44 5.46
C GLU A 179 7.65 15.14 5.77
N SER A 180 7.91 14.08 6.52
CA SER A 180 9.28 13.66 6.86
C SER A 180 10.06 13.14 5.62
N LEU A 181 9.36 12.59 4.63
CA LEU A 181 9.95 12.22 3.36
C LEU A 181 10.29 13.47 2.53
N HIS A 182 9.40 14.46 2.53
CA HIS A 182 9.62 15.76 1.88
C HIS A 182 10.85 16.48 2.45
N ASP A 183 11.04 16.49 3.78
CA ASP A 183 12.20 17.12 4.44
C ASP A 183 13.55 16.54 3.99
N LYS A 184 13.54 15.31 3.44
CA LYS A 184 14.74 14.64 2.89
C LYS A 184 14.97 14.90 1.41
N LEU A 185 14.06 15.63 0.77
CA LEU A 185 14.02 15.87 -0.66
C LEU A 185 13.95 17.39 -0.95
N THR A 186 14.28 17.81 -2.15
CA THR A 186 14.32 19.22 -2.55
C THR A 186 13.08 19.64 -3.36
N TYR A 187 11.88 19.31 -2.85
CA TYR A 187 10.62 19.71 -3.50
C TYR A 187 9.97 20.88 -2.75
N GLU A 188 9.21 21.69 -3.47
CA GLU A 188 8.56 22.90 -2.90
C GLU A 188 7.47 22.59 -1.90
N HIS A 189 6.75 21.45 -2.07
CA HIS A 189 5.61 21.11 -1.23
C HIS A 189 5.46 19.59 -1.08
N PRO A 190 5.01 19.08 0.10
CA PRO A 190 4.79 17.65 0.32
C PRO A 190 3.83 16.97 -0.67
N SER A 191 2.84 17.73 -1.21
CA SER A 191 1.92 17.20 -2.22
C SER A 191 2.63 16.76 -3.51
N HIS A 192 3.74 17.43 -3.89
CA HIS A 192 4.52 17.03 -5.05
C HIS A 192 5.20 15.67 -4.84
N VAL A 193 5.71 15.44 -3.62
CA VAL A 193 6.28 14.13 -3.24
C VAL A 193 5.19 13.06 -3.23
N ARG A 194 4.00 13.37 -2.68
CA ARG A 194 2.86 12.45 -2.68
C ARG A 194 2.41 12.09 -4.09
N GLY A 195 2.26 13.08 -4.98
CA GLY A 195 1.91 12.85 -6.37
C GLY A 195 2.89 11.92 -7.08
N LEU A 196 4.20 12.21 -6.98
CA LEU A 196 5.27 11.38 -7.54
C LEU A 196 5.32 9.97 -6.93
N ALA A 197 5.19 9.85 -5.61
CA ALA A 197 5.17 8.56 -4.93
C ALA A 197 3.99 7.69 -5.36
N SER A 198 2.82 8.30 -5.59
CA SER A 198 1.58 7.62 -5.96
C SER A 198 1.67 6.87 -7.29
N ILE A 199 2.47 7.36 -8.23
CA ILE A 199 2.59 6.74 -9.56
C ILE A 199 3.57 5.55 -9.57
N SER A 200 4.35 5.33 -8.52
CA SER A 200 5.27 4.20 -8.40
C SER A 200 4.55 2.91 -7.96
N LYS A 201 4.72 1.80 -8.69
CA LYS A 201 4.29 0.46 -8.26
C LYS A 201 5.17 -0.14 -7.17
N LYS A 202 6.36 0.46 -6.95
CA LYS A 202 7.32 0.03 -5.90
C LYS A 202 6.97 0.59 -4.53
N LEU A 203 6.12 1.62 -4.45
CA LEU A 203 5.68 2.24 -3.21
C LEU A 203 4.23 1.88 -2.90
N ALA A 204 3.88 1.97 -1.63
CA ALA A 204 2.51 1.84 -1.14
C ALA A 204 2.30 2.79 0.04
N GLU A 205 1.08 3.23 0.21
CA GLU A 205 0.63 4.06 1.31
C GLU A 205 -0.36 3.30 2.20
N LEU A 206 -0.18 3.42 3.49
CA LEU A 206 -1.14 2.97 4.50
C LEU A 206 -1.14 3.96 5.65
N LYS A 207 -2.31 4.54 5.98
CA LYS A 207 -2.47 5.50 7.08
C LYS A 207 -1.44 6.63 7.03
N GLU A 208 -1.37 7.32 5.90
CA GLU A 208 -0.48 8.46 5.63
C GLU A 208 1.03 8.15 5.70
N THR A 209 1.40 6.88 5.90
CA THR A 209 2.81 6.46 5.84
C THR A 209 3.11 5.76 4.52
N TRP A 210 4.25 6.11 3.94
CA TRP A 210 4.76 5.57 2.68
C TRP A 210 5.88 4.58 2.93
N GLY A 211 5.91 3.52 2.14
CA GLY A 211 6.97 2.51 2.22
C GLY A 211 7.07 1.69 0.96
N LEU A 212 8.03 0.77 0.90
CA LEU A 212 8.10 -0.13 -0.24
C LEU A 212 6.88 -1.07 -0.27
N SER A 213 6.28 -1.26 -1.44
CA SER A 213 5.08 -2.09 -1.64
C SER A 213 5.24 -3.56 -1.22
N LYS A 214 6.48 -3.99 -0.98
CA LYS A 214 6.83 -5.30 -0.42
C LYS A 214 6.86 -5.32 1.12
N TRP A 215 6.84 -4.18 1.79
CA TRP A 215 6.81 -4.12 3.25
C TRP A 215 5.41 -4.40 3.78
N PRO A 216 5.25 -5.38 4.68
CA PRO A 216 3.94 -5.70 5.26
C PRO A 216 3.30 -4.54 6.00
N THR A 217 4.09 -3.62 6.52
CA THR A 217 3.67 -2.46 7.30
C THR A 217 2.88 -1.43 6.50
N VAL A 218 3.10 -1.34 5.20
CA VAL A 218 2.35 -0.41 4.31
C VAL A 218 1.48 -1.14 3.28
N ASN A 219 1.68 -2.44 3.07
CA ASN A 219 0.91 -3.23 2.13
C ASN A 219 0.66 -4.66 2.65
N PRO A 220 -0.15 -4.84 3.69
CA PRO A 220 -0.45 -6.13 4.27
C PRO A 220 -1.30 -6.97 3.32
N LYS A 221 -0.66 -7.90 2.58
CA LYS A 221 -1.30 -8.72 1.54
C LYS A 221 -2.07 -9.92 2.09
N ASN A 222 -1.61 -10.48 3.20
CA ASN A 222 -2.16 -11.68 3.81
C ASN A 222 -2.61 -11.44 5.26
N ILE A 223 -3.27 -12.42 5.85
CA ILE A 223 -3.80 -12.33 7.22
C ILE A 223 -2.68 -12.07 8.24
N ARG A 224 -1.55 -12.73 8.09
CA ARG A 224 -0.40 -12.61 9.01
C ARG A 224 0.16 -11.18 9.04
N ASP A 225 0.23 -10.53 7.88
CA ASP A 225 0.72 -9.16 7.78
C ASP A 225 -0.28 -8.18 8.39
N LYS A 226 -1.58 -8.41 8.22
CA LYS A 226 -2.64 -7.60 8.87
C LYS A 226 -2.57 -7.72 10.39
N ILE A 227 -2.42 -8.94 10.92
CA ILE A 227 -2.22 -9.17 12.34
C ILE A 227 -0.99 -8.42 12.86
N TYR A 228 0.13 -8.50 12.11
CA TYR A 228 1.37 -7.81 12.48
C TYR A 228 1.18 -6.30 12.57
N VAL A 229 0.55 -5.69 11.57
CA VAL A 229 0.28 -4.24 11.56
C VAL A 229 -0.59 -3.85 12.75
N ILE A 230 -1.70 -4.56 13.01
CA ILE A 230 -2.61 -4.27 14.13
C ILE A 230 -1.87 -4.35 15.47
N LEU A 231 -1.08 -5.42 15.70
CA LEU A 231 -0.32 -5.55 16.95
C LEU A 231 0.75 -4.46 17.09
N ALA A 232 1.49 -4.16 16.01
CA ALA A 232 2.52 -3.14 16.02
C ALA A 232 1.95 -1.75 16.33
N GLU A 233 0.82 -1.39 15.74
CA GLU A 233 0.12 -0.13 15.98
C GLU A 233 -0.44 -0.02 17.40
N TYR A 234 -1.04 -1.11 17.90
CA TYR A 234 -1.60 -1.13 19.24
C TYR A 234 -0.51 -1.07 20.33
N GLY A 235 0.68 -1.56 20.02
CA GLY A 235 1.86 -1.52 20.89
C GLY A 235 1.77 -2.37 22.16
N LYS A 236 0.71 -3.21 22.28
CA LYS A 236 0.44 -4.05 23.45
C LYS A 236 -0.12 -5.41 23.02
N PRO A 237 0.03 -6.44 23.87
CA PRO A 237 -0.61 -7.73 23.62
C PRO A 237 -2.13 -7.64 23.49
N MET A 238 -2.70 -8.41 22.56
CA MET A 238 -4.13 -8.42 22.29
C MET A 238 -4.70 -9.85 22.28
N HIS A 239 -5.97 -9.97 22.64
CA HIS A 239 -6.71 -11.21 22.44
C HIS A 239 -7.02 -11.39 20.94
N PHE A 240 -6.98 -12.64 20.45
CA PHE A 240 -7.18 -12.92 19.02
C PHE A 240 -8.56 -12.46 18.47
N SER A 241 -9.59 -12.41 19.32
CA SER A 241 -10.91 -11.87 18.94
C SER A 241 -10.85 -10.35 18.71
N ASP A 242 -10.07 -9.62 19.51
CA ASP A 242 -9.93 -8.18 19.39
C ASP A 242 -9.12 -7.82 18.16
N ILE A 243 -8.07 -8.60 17.87
CA ILE A 243 -7.33 -8.50 16.60
C ILE A 243 -8.27 -8.67 15.40
N ALA A 244 -9.20 -9.67 15.46
CA ALA A 244 -10.19 -9.88 14.42
C ALA A 244 -11.13 -8.67 14.24
N GLY A 245 -11.58 -8.09 15.36
CA GLY A 245 -12.40 -6.87 15.36
C GLY A 245 -11.68 -5.68 14.72
N GLN A 246 -10.42 -5.46 15.10
CA GLN A 246 -9.60 -4.39 14.53
C GLN A 246 -9.35 -4.56 13.03
N ILE A 247 -9.07 -5.78 12.56
CA ILE A 247 -8.92 -6.06 11.11
C ILE A 247 -10.21 -5.74 10.34
N LYS A 248 -11.39 -6.12 10.87
CA LYS A 248 -12.68 -5.82 10.23
C LYS A 248 -12.97 -4.32 10.18
N GLY A 249 -12.62 -3.57 11.22
CA GLY A 249 -12.78 -2.12 11.29
C GLY A 249 -11.72 -1.31 10.52
N SER A 250 -10.67 -1.96 9.99
CA SER A 250 -9.56 -1.30 9.31
C SER A 250 -9.87 -0.96 7.85
N GLU A 251 -8.98 -0.19 7.23
CA GLU A 251 -8.98 0.13 5.80
C GLU A 251 -8.32 -0.95 4.93
N PHE A 252 -7.98 -2.10 5.49
CA PHE A 252 -7.33 -3.17 4.74
C PHE A 252 -8.21 -3.72 3.62
N LYS A 253 -7.62 -3.96 2.47
CA LYS A 253 -8.26 -4.71 1.39
C LYS A 253 -8.55 -6.15 1.86
N ARG A 254 -9.72 -6.71 1.49
CA ARG A 254 -10.14 -8.09 1.88
C ARG A 254 -10.10 -8.29 3.40
N LYS A 255 -10.78 -7.44 4.13
CA LYS A 255 -10.84 -7.45 5.61
C LYS A 255 -11.80 -8.50 6.21
N ASP A 256 -12.60 -9.15 5.39
CA ASP A 256 -13.53 -10.21 5.82
C ASP A 256 -12.75 -11.50 6.12
N VAL A 257 -12.24 -11.58 7.34
CA VAL A 257 -11.44 -12.70 7.83
C VAL A 257 -12.11 -13.28 9.04
N THR A 258 -12.24 -14.63 9.09
CA THR A 258 -12.81 -15.31 10.24
C THR A 258 -11.85 -15.29 11.43
N THR A 259 -12.40 -15.22 12.64
CA THR A 259 -11.63 -15.27 13.88
C THR A 259 -10.78 -16.55 13.97
N GLN A 260 -11.31 -17.68 13.44
CA GLN A 260 -10.58 -18.94 13.40
C GLN A 260 -9.34 -18.88 12.47
N ALA A 261 -9.47 -18.23 11.31
CA ALA A 261 -8.33 -18.07 10.39
C ALA A 261 -7.22 -17.21 11.02
N ILE A 262 -7.60 -16.16 11.76
CA ILE A 262 -6.65 -15.32 12.50
C ILE A 262 -5.93 -16.14 13.58
N HIS A 263 -6.68 -16.92 14.39
CA HIS A 263 -6.08 -17.76 15.41
C HIS A 263 -5.09 -18.79 14.82
N ASN A 264 -5.46 -19.43 13.72
CA ASN A 264 -4.58 -20.38 13.03
C ASN A 264 -3.27 -19.71 12.52
N GLU A 265 -3.36 -18.50 11.98
CA GLU A 265 -2.16 -17.77 11.52
C GLU A 265 -1.29 -17.30 12.68
N LEU A 266 -1.88 -16.89 13.81
CA LEU A 266 -1.17 -16.53 15.03
C LEU A 266 -0.33 -17.70 15.60
N ILE A 267 -0.83 -18.93 15.48
CA ILE A 267 -0.10 -20.13 15.92
C ILE A 267 1.05 -20.48 14.98
N LYS A 268 0.83 -20.35 13.66
CA LYS A 268 1.79 -20.79 12.63
C LYS A 268 2.98 -19.84 12.46
N ASP A 269 2.77 -18.54 12.60
CA ASP A 269 3.78 -17.53 12.28
C ASP A 269 4.67 -17.23 13.50
N LYS A 270 5.97 -17.37 13.31
CA LYS A 270 6.99 -17.16 14.36
C LYS A 270 7.09 -15.71 14.84
N ARG A 271 6.53 -14.75 14.11
CA ARG A 271 6.47 -13.35 14.54
C ARG A 271 5.60 -13.13 15.78
N PHE A 272 4.68 -14.06 16.04
CA PHE A 272 3.73 -13.97 17.15
C PHE A 272 4.08 -14.95 18.27
N VAL A 273 3.80 -14.54 19.50
CA VAL A 273 3.98 -15.35 20.69
C VAL A 273 2.72 -15.34 21.54
N LEU A 274 2.27 -16.53 21.96
CA LEU A 274 1.16 -16.70 22.90
C LEU A 274 1.66 -16.45 24.32
N ILE A 275 1.12 -15.42 24.98
CA ILE A 275 1.57 -14.99 26.32
C ILE A 275 0.49 -15.16 27.40
N GLY A 276 -0.71 -15.49 27.02
CA GLY A 276 -1.86 -15.71 27.91
C GLY A 276 -2.95 -16.53 27.19
N ARG A 277 -4.09 -16.76 27.85
CA ARG A 277 -5.22 -17.49 27.25
C ARG A 277 -5.77 -16.68 26.07
N GLY A 278 -5.42 -17.07 24.85
CA GLY A 278 -5.81 -16.39 23.62
C GLY A 278 -5.18 -15.03 23.38
N ILE A 279 -4.20 -14.62 24.21
CA ILE A 279 -3.51 -13.32 24.11
C ILE A 279 -2.18 -13.50 23.41
N TYR A 280 -1.97 -12.73 22.38
CA TYR A 280 -0.79 -12.76 21.53
C TYR A 280 -0.04 -11.43 21.55
N ALA A 281 1.27 -11.52 21.41
CA ALA A 281 2.21 -10.40 21.32
C ALA A 281 3.13 -10.58 20.11
N LEU A 282 3.84 -9.53 19.73
CA LEU A 282 4.94 -9.66 18.79
C LEU A 282 6.15 -10.29 19.50
N ASN A 283 6.81 -11.23 18.84
CA ASN A 283 8.01 -11.90 19.35
C ASN A 283 9.16 -10.90 19.60
N SER A 284 9.21 -9.80 18.82
CA SER A 284 10.17 -8.71 18.97
C SER A 284 9.99 -7.89 20.28
N TRP A 285 8.88 -8.06 20.99
CA TRP A 285 8.63 -7.35 22.25
C TRP A 285 9.28 -8.03 23.48
N GLY A 286 10.05 -9.11 23.26
CA GLY A 286 10.79 -9.78 24.31
C GLY A 286 9.98 -10.72 25.21
N TYR A 287 8.76 -11.08 24.81
CA TYR A 287 7.98 -12.10 25.51
C TYR A 287 8.47 -13.50 25.18
N ASN A 288 8.64 -14.34 26.21
CA ASN A 288 9.13 -15.70 26.05
C ASN A 288 8.01 -16.68 25.65
N ARG A 289 8.35 -17.61 24.75
CA ARG A 289 7.50 -18.75 24.40
C ARG A 289 7.57 -19.79 25.52
N GLY A 290 6.49 -20.55 25.69
CA GLY A 290 6.45 -21.66 26.64
C GLY A 290 5.29 -21.55 27.64
N THR A 291 5.22 -22.52 28.54
CA THR A 291 4.24 -22.54 29.64
C THR A 291 4.70 -21.62 30.78
N VAL A 292 3.82 -21.37 31.74
CA VAL A 292 4.19 -20.62 32.96
C VAL A 292 5.36 -21.32 33.69
N SER A 293 5.36 -22.65 33.70
CA SER A 293 6.43 -23.47 34.29
C SER A 293 7.76 -23.22 33.60
N ASP A 294 7.79 -23.18 32.24
CA ASP A 294 9.02 -22.94 31.47
C ASP A 294 9.63 -21.57 31.80
N ILE A 295 8.77 -20.54 31.93
CA ILE A 295 9.23 -19.18 32.23
C ILE A 295 9.73 -19.05 33.66
N ILE A 296 9.10 -19.75 34.62
CA ILE A 296 9.58 -19.83 35.99
C ILE A 296 10.97 -20.54 36.02
N THR A 297 11.09 -21.65 35.28
CA THR A 297 12.35 -22.40 35.16
C THR A 297 13.46 -21.54 34.60
N GLU A 298 13.20 -20.83 33.52
CA GLU A 298 14.13 -19.90 32.90
C GLU A 298 14.55 -18.77 33.88
N THR A 299 13.55 -18.19 34.57
CA THR A 299 13.77 -17.12 35.54
C THR A 299 14.68 -17.55 36.69
N LEU A 300 14.47 -18.78 37.24
CA LEU A 300 15.31 -19.35 38.27
C LEU A 300 16.71 -19.72 37.75
N ARG A 301 16.80 -20.19 36.49
CA ARG A 301 18.10 -20.52 35.85
C ARG A 301 18.93 -19.27 35.59
N GLU A 302 18.29 -18.20 35.08
CA GLU A 302 18.97 -16.90 34.89
C GLU A 302 19.46 -16.27 36.20
N ALA A 303 18.74 -16.48 37.30
CA ALA A 303 19.13 -15.97 38.59
C ALA A 303 20.34 -16.73 39.17
N GLY A 304 20.47 -18.02 38.86
CA GLY A 304 21.54 -18.87 39.38
C GLY A 304 21.48 -19.14 40.90
N GLU A 305 20.48 -18.60 41.58
CA GLU A 305 20.23 -18.70 43.01
C GLU A 305 18.74 -18.87 43.33
N PRO A 306 18.41 -19.40 44.53
CA PRO A 306 17.01 -19.45 44.98
C PRO A 306 16.42 -18.05 45.11
N LEU A 307 15.19 -17.86 44.59
CA LEU A 307 14.51 -16.58 44.64
C LEU A 307 13.27 -16.63 45.56
N HIS A 308 12.96 -15.49 46.20
CA HIS A 308 11.72 -15.29 46.90
C HIS A 308 10.54 -15.29 45.92
N ARG A 309 9.39 -15.86 46.28
CA ARG A 309 8.21 -16.00 45.44
C ARG A 309 7.77 -14.68 44.79
N ASP A 310 7.83 -13.57 45.55
CA ASP A 310 7.36 -12.27 45.05
C ASP A 310 8.31 -11.74 43.96
N GLU A 311 9.60 -12.04 44.05
CA GLU A 311 10.58 -11.71 43.01
C GLU A 311 10.39 -12.57 41.76
N ILE A 312 10.07 -13.88 41.93
CA ILE A 312 9.70 -14.76 40.82
C ILE A 312 8.44 -14.23 40.12
N VAL A 313 7.40 -13.91 40.89
CA VAL A 313 6.15 -13.32 40.36
C VAL A 313 6.48 -12.06 39.57
N ARG A 314 7.25 -11.12 40.11
CA ARG A 314 7.61 -9.86 39.47
C ARG A 314 8.34 -10.08 38.13
N ARG A 315 9.32 -11.01 38.10
CA ARG A 315 10.09 -11.33 36.89
C ARG A 315 9.24 -12.05 35.84
N VAL A 316 8.40 -13.00 36.25
CA VAL A 316 7.49 -13.74 35.35
C VAL A 316 6.45 -12.84 34.73
N LEU A 317 5.84 -11.92 35.51
CA LEU A 317 4.85 -10.97 35.00
C LEU A 317 5.42 -10.00 33.96
N LYS A 318 6.73 -9.69 33.99
CA LYS A 318 7.40 -8.93 32.94
C LYS A 318 7.51 -9.70 31.62
N LYS A 319 7.61 -11.03 31.69
CA LYS A 319 7.80 -11.91 30.52
C LYS A 319 6.49 -12.52 29.99
N ARG A 320 5.42 -12.52 30.81
CA ARG A 320 4.14 -13.16 30.47
C ARG A 320 2.94 -12.54 31.18
N GLN A 321 1.84 -12.42 30.47
CA GLN A 321 0.58 -11.94 31.04
C GLN A 321 -0.22 -13.10 31.65
N VAL A 322 -0.09 -13.31 32.94
CA VAL A 322 -0.79 -14.36 33.73
C VAL A 322 -1.22 -13.82 35.08
N LYS A 323 -2.19 -14.48 35.72
CA LYS A 323 -2.55 -14.15 37.09
C LYS A 323 -1.45 -14.62 38.04
N GLU A 324 -1.15 -13.82 39.08
CA GLU A 324 -0.18 -14.17 40.12
C GLU A 324 -0.48 -15.55 40.77
N THR A 325 -1.76 -15.81 41.04
CA THR A 325 -2.23 -17.12 41.55
C THR A 325 -1.79 -18.28 40.69
N THR A 326 -1.72 -18.13 39.37
CA THR A 326 -1.28 -19.19 38.45
C THR A 326 0.22 -19.45 38.60
N ILE A 327 1.03 -18.42 38.83
CA ILE A 327 2.48 -18.54 39.06
C ILE A 327 2.68 -19.28 40.38
N LEU A 328 1.99 -18.85 41.45
CA LEU A 328 2.09 -19.44 42.76
C LEU A 328 1.65 -20.92 42.76
N LEU A 329 0.56 -21.24 42.03
CA LEU A 329 0.11 -22.61 41.91
C LEU A 329 1.14 -23.50 41.19
N ASN A 330 1.77 -23.01 40.13
CA ASN A 330 2.86 -23.74 39.43
C ASN A 330 4.06 -23.98 40.36
N LEU A 331 4.48 -22.98 41.13
CA LEU A 331 5.58 -23.12 42.11
C LEU A 331 5.28 -24.18 43.15
N GLN A 332 4.02 -24.36 43.53
CA GLN A 332 3.59 -25.33 44.57
C GLN A 332 3.32 -26.73 44.01
N SER A 333 2.75 -26.85 42.80
CA SER A 333 2.27 -28.09 42.25
C SER A 333 3.27 -28.82 41.34
N LYS A 334 4.24 -28.14 40.77
CA LYS A 334 5.18 -28.72 39.83
C LYS A 334 6.42 -29.25 40.49
N LYS A 335 6.80 -30.51 40.17
CA LYS A 335 7.99 -31.20 40.74
C LYS A 335 9.30 -30.55 40.38
N GLU A 336 9.32 -29.73 39.33
CA GLU A 336 10.50 -29.01 38.86
C GLU A 336 10.96 -27.90 39.83
N PHE A 337 10.10 -27.47 40.77
CA PHE A 337 10.37 -26.43 41.76
C PHE A 337 10.38 -26.96 43.14
N LYS A 338 11.46 -26.70 43.90
CA LYS A 338 11.63 -27.09 45.27
C LYS A 338 11.63 -25.88 46.21
N ARG A 339 10.81 -25.93 47.26
CA ARG A 339 10.83 -24.87 48.27
C ARG A 339 12.04 -25.13 49.18
N VAL A 340 12.99 -24.21 49.21
CA VAL A 340 14.24 -24.33 49.99
C VAL A 340 14.21 -23.55 51.31
N ALA A 341 13.34 -22.53 51.42
CA ALA A 341 13.09 -21.78 52.66
C ALA A 341 11.66 -21.20 52.64
N LYS A 342 11.27 -20.46 53.69
CA LYS A 342 9.92 -19.80 53.75
C LYS A 342 9.76 -18.86 52.55
N ALA A 343 8.83 -19.24 51.64
CA ALA A 343 8.53 -18.51 50.40
C ALA A 343 9.69 -18.37 49.39
N VAL A 344 10.75 -19.19 49.52
CA VAL A 344 11.91 -19.20 48.61
C VAL A 344 11.92 -20.49 47.81
N TYR A 345 12.10 -20.41 46.51
CA TYR A 345 12.05 -21.52 45.57
C TYR A 345 13.32 -21.61 44.71
N ALA A 346 13.74 -22.84 44.40
CA ALA A 346 14.80 -23.17 43.47
C ALA A 346 14.37 -24.25 42.47
N LEU A 347 15.18 -24.49 41.46
CA LEU A 347 15.03 -25.65 40.58
C LEU A 347 15.38 -26.93 41.37
N ALA A 348 14.62 -27.99 41.15
CA ALA A 348 14.84 -29.27 41.84
C ALA A 348 16.28 -29.79 41.59
N ASP A 349 16.76 -29.74 40.34
CA ASP A 349 18.07 -30.19 39.92
C ASP A 349 19.21 -29.38 40.55
N ALA A 350 19.02 -28.08 40.80
CA ALA A 350 20.03 -27.19 41.42
C ALA A 350 20.08 -27.33 42.94
N ALA A 351 19.05 -27.91 43.58
CA ALA A 351 18.97 -28.12 45.02
C ALA A 351 19.73 -29.40 45.46
N GLU A 352 19.94 -30.35 44.55
CA GLU A 352 20.65 -31.59 44.83
C GLU A 352 22.17 -31.42 44.76
N THR A 353 22.67 -30.49 43.93
CA THR A 353 24.12 -30.22 43.76
C THR A 353 24.76 -29.43 44.92
N LYS A 354 23.96 -28.82 45.83
CA LYS A 354 24.46 -28.08 47.01
C LYS A 354 24.30 -28.86 48.32
N ALA A 355 23.79 -30.08 48.25
CA ALA A 355 23.59 -30.96 49.44
C ALA A 355 24.55 -32.18 49.46
N SER A 356 25.56 -32.21 48.54
CA SER A 356 26.61 -33.23 48.50
C SER A 356 27.95 -32.62 48.96
#